data_e5071204498af04772fc1b88bfe0484a
#
_entry.id   e5071204498af04772fc1b88bfe0484a
#
_cell.length_a   1.000
_cell.length_b   1.000
_cell.length_c   1.000
_cell.angle_alpha   90.00
_cell.angle_beta   90.00
_cell.angle_gamma   90.00
#
_symmetry.space_group_name_H-M   'P 1'
#
loop_
_entity.id
_entity.type
_entity.pdbx_description
1 polymer ?
#
loop_
_entity_poly.entity_id
_entity_poly.type
_entity_poly.pdbx_seq_one_letter_code
_entity_poly.pdbx_strand_id
1 'polypeptide(L)'
;MKQSIKFGIIAFALAAVSSAYAADAETESEYEAIGWTPVEIGLASPVQLPWGCHQWDIFGLGLNVIWNDAPKMYGLGIGGIAMATRNDMCGLQIGGLCNWATEDVYGLRLTIGGNITFGTTYGSDIGLFAYRDGDMWGFDAEFIGSYQKRFWGVQIGGLATVCTEQSYGCAIALLCNWAPVAYGFDLSIFNYTTELHGCQLGLVNYARECPWGFQIGLVNIIMDNSWKVLPIVNGYF
;
A
#
# COMPACT_ATOMS: atom_id res chain seq x y z
N MET A 1 21.50 9.68 14.50
CA MET A 1 21.33 10.87 13.62
C MET A 1 21.63 10.66 12.14
N LYS A 2 22.49 9.75 11.70
CA LYS A 2 22.76 9.46 10.27
C LYS A 2 21.88 8.39 9.62
N GLN A 3 21.12 7.62 10.36
CA GLN A 3 20.19 6.60 9.81
C GLN A 3 18.80 7.16 9.50
N SER A 4 18.36 8.20 10.21
CA SER A 4 17.12 8.92 9.90
C SER A 4 17.15 9.57 8.50
N ILE A 5 18.34 9.87 7.98
CA ILE A 5 18.52 10.56 6.70
C ILE A 5 18.29 9.61 5.51
N LYS A 6 18.60 8.31 5.64
CA LYS A 6 18.42 7.34 4.53
C LYS A 6 16.98 6.89 4.36
N PHE A 7 16.24 6.73 5.47
CA PHE A 7 14.79 6.51 5.42
C PHE A 7 14.04 7.75 4.90
N GLY A 8 14.51 8.95 5.28
CA GLY A 8 13.99 10.21 4.76
C GLY A 8 14.16 10.37 3.26
N ILE A 9 15.22 9.85 2.65
CA ILE A 9 15.48 9.99 1.21
C ILE A 9 14.56 9.09 0.38
N ILE A 10 14.27 7.86 0.82
CA ILE A 10 13.33 6.96 0.12
C ILE A 10 11.90 7.47 0.28
N ALA A 11 11.52 7.89 1.49
CA ALA A 11 10.23 8.53 1.74
C ALA A 11 10.10 9.87 0.98
N PHE A 12 11.19 10.65 0.86
CA PHE A 12 11.19 11.91 0.14
C PHE A 12 11.18 11.74 -1.38
N ALA A 13 11.83 10.72 -1.92
CA ALA A 13 11.76 10.40 -3.35
C ALA A 13 10.36 9.87 -3.74
N LEU A 14 9.75 9.03 -2.89
CA LEU A 14 8.37 8.58 -3.06
C LEU A 14 7.37 9.74 -2.89
N ALA A 15 7.57 10.61 -1.89
CA ALA A 15 6.76 11.79 -1.69
C ALA A 15 6.94 12.85 -2.79
N ALA A 16 8.13 12.99 -3.38
CA ALA A 16 8.37 13.92 -4.48
C ALA A 16 7.75 13.46 -5.79
N VAL A 17 7.72 12.15 -6.05
CA VAL A 17 6.97 11.58 -7.18
C VAL A 17 5.47 11.72 -6.95
N SER A 18 4.98 11.45 -5.73
CA SER A 18 3.56 11.60 -5.41
C SER A 18 3.11 13.06 -5.40
N SER A 19 3.93 14.01 -4.94
CA SER A 19 3.54 15.42 -4.90
C SER A 19 3.55 16.09 -6.29
N ALA A 20 4.39 15.64 -7.22
CA ALA A 20 4.35 16.12 -8.60
C ALA A 20 3.07 15.70 -9.32
N TYR A 21 2.54 14.50 -9.01
CA TYR A 21 1.31 14.00 -9.59
C TYR A 21 0.05 14.40 -8.79
N ALA A 22 0.15 14.58 -7.47
CA ALA A 22 -0.96 15.10 -6.67
C ALA A 22 -1.31 16.56 -7.04
N ALA A 23 -0.34 17.35 -7.51
CA ALA A 23 -0.58 18.70 -8.00
C ALA A 23 -1.39 18.69 -9.31
N ASP A 24 -1.29 17.64 -10.13
CA ASP A 24 -2.13 17.48 -11.32
C ASP A 24 -3.51 16.88 -10.96
N ALA A 25 -3.61 16.09 -9.90
CA ALA A 25 -4.87 15.47 -9.46
C ALA A 25 -5.84 16.46 -8.77
N GLU A 26 -5.33 17.50 -8.11
CA GLU A 26 -6.17 18.54 -7.48
C GLU A 26 -6.90 19.44 -8.49
N THR A 27 -6.58 19.36 -9.78
CA THR A 27 -7.21 20.18 -10.83
C THR A 27 -8.20 19.42 -11.73
N GLU A 28 -8.33 18.10 -11.59
CA GLU A 28 -9.26 17.33 -12.41
C GLU A 28 -10.59 17.09 -11.66
N SER A 29 -11.62 17.79 -12.13
CA SER A 29 -13.03 17.44 -11.92
C SER A 29 -13.24 15.97 -12.26
N GLU A 30 -14.10 15.28 -11.51
CA GLU A 30 -14.62 13.93 -11.77
C GLU A 30 -14.64 13.61 -13.28
N TYR A 31 -13.75 12.73 -13.72
CA TYR A 31 -13.55 12.47 -15.15
C TYR A 31 -14.67 11.56 -15.63
N GLU A 32 -15.72 12.16 -16.19
CA GLU A 32 -16.83 11.41 -16.77
C GLU A 32 -16.41 10.70 -18.06
N ALA A 33 -16.61 9.39 -18.09
CA ALA A 33 -16.41 8.60 -19.30
C ALA A 33 -17.44 9.01 -20.38
N ILE A 34 -16.97 9.16 -21.61
CA ILE A 34 -17.83 9.48 -22.76
C ILE A 34 -18.61 8.24 -23.24
N GLY A 35 -18.14 7.03 -22.91
CA GLY A 35 -18.72 5.77 -23.34
C GLY A 35 -18.15 4.57 -22.60
N TRP A 36 -18.37 3.38 -23.12
CA TRP A 36 -17.85 2.14 -22.58
C TRP A 36 -17.44 1.16 -23.66
N THR A 37 -16.52 0.26 -23.35
CA THR A 37 -16.11 -0.83 -24.24
C THR A 37 -15.93 -2.13 -23.48
N PRO A 38 -16.32 -3.29 -24.03
CA PRO A 38 -16.03 -4.58 -23.42
C PRO A 38 -14.58 -5.01 -23.61
N VAL A 39 -13.90 -4.48 -24.63
CA VAL A 39 -12.50 -4.83 -24.94
C VAL A 39 -11.76 -3.60 -25.42
N GLU A 40 -10.58 -3.41 -24.89
CA GLU A 40 -9.61 -2.42 -25.32
C GLU A 40 -8.29 -3.12 -25.63
N ILE A 41 -7.72 -2.81 -26.78
CA ILE A 41 -6.39 -3.32 -27.19
C ILE A 41 -5.59 -2.16 -27.76
N GLY A 42 -4.42 -1.91 -27.22
CA GLY A 42 -3.60 -0.80 -27.66
C GLY A 42 -2.10 -1.00 -27.51
N LEU A 43 -1.37 -0.08 -28.07
CA LEU A 43 0.07 0.07 -27.82
C LEU A 43 0.30 0.92 -26.58
N ALA A 44 -0.29 2.07 -26.57
CA ALA A 44 -0.27 3.05 -25.48
C ALA A 44 -1.45 4.00 -25.68
N SER A 45 -2.06 4.50 -24.58
CA SER A 45 -3.07 5.54 -24.67
C SER A 45 -2.46 6.82 -25.30
N PRO A 46 -3.12 7.48 -26.29
CA PRO A 46 -4.45 7.19 -26.84
C PRO A 46 -4.44 6.28 -28.09
N VAL A 47 -3.35 5.56 -28.41
CA VAL A 47 -3.23 4.70 -29.59
C VAL A 47 -3.76 3.31 -29.27
N GLN A 48 -5.07 3.16 -29.37
CA GLN A 48 -5.79 1.96 -28.97
C GLN A 48 -7.07 1.73 -29.77
N LEU A 49 -7.60 0.53 -29.70
CA LEU A 49 -8.83 0.10 -30.35
C LEU A 49 -9.88 -0.36 -29.31
N PRO A 50 -11.14 0.04 -29.43
CA PRO A 50 -11.70 0.97 -30.44
C PRO A 50 -11.05 2.35 -30.39
N TRP A 51 -11.01 3.05 -31.53
CA TRP A 51 -10.40 4.37 -31.60
C TRP A 51 -11.14 5.38 -30.69
N GLY A 52 -10.37 6.06 -29.82
CA GLY A 52 -10.94 7.02 -28.87
C GLY A 52 -11.38 6.41 -27.54
N CYS A 53 -11.22 5.11 -27.31
CA CYS A 53 -11.67 4.44 -26.09
C CYS A 53 -10.85 4.79 -24.84
N HIS A 54 -9.76 5.57 -24.94
CA HIS A 54 -9.04 6.10 -23.77
C HIS A 54 -9.89 7.02 -22.87
N GLN A 55 -11.06 7.43 -23.35
CA GLN A 55 -12.05 8.20 -22.59
C GLN A 55 -13.28 7.35 -22.23
N TRP A 56 -13.21 6.05 -22.39
CA TRP A 56 -14.31 5.13 -22.14
C TRP A 56 -14.01 4.22 -20.96
N ASP A 57 -15.06 3.86 -20.24
CA ASP A 57 -14.96 2.83 -19.23
C ASP A 57 -14.72 1.46 -19.87
N ILE A 58 -13.84 0.65 -19.27
CA ILE A 58 -13.56 -0.70 -19.73
C ILE A 58 -14.38 -1.68 -18.88
N PHE A 59 -15.33 -2.38 -19.53
CA PHE A 59 -16.10 -3.46 -18.89
C PHE A 59 -15.70 -4.81 -19.51
N GLY A 60 -14.55 -5.37 -19.08
CA GLY A 60 -14.08 -6.66 -19.54
C GLY A 60 -12.58 -6.76 -19.67
N LEU A 61 -11.99 -6.56 -20.85
CA LEU A 61 -10.58 -6.79 -21.09
C LEU A 61 -9.87 -5.54 -21.64
N GLY A 62 -8.89 -5.05 -20.90
CA GLY A 62 -7.95 -4.01 -21.34
C GLY A 62 -6.55 -4.59 -21.54
N LEU A 63 -6.05 -4.58 -22.79
CA LEU A 63 -4.73 -5.07 -23.15
C LEU A 63 -3.92 -3.96 -23.80
N ASN A 64 -2.85 -3.51 -23.15
CA ASN A 64 -1.95 -2.50 -23.67
C ASN A 64 -0.49 -2.94 -23.53
N VAL A 65 0.30 -2.72 -24.59
CA VAL A 65 1.70 -3.14 -24.61
C VAL A 65 2.56 -2.26 -23.71
N ILE A 66 2.33 -0.96 -23.70
CA ILE A 66 3.15 -0.02 -22.94
C ILE A 66 2.33 0.54 -21.77
N TRP A 67 1.26 1.27 -22.07
CA TRP A 67 0.52 2.04 -21.09
C TRP A 67 -0.98 1.99 -21.39
N ASN A 68 -1.77 1.76 -20.36
CA ASN A 68 -3.21 1.96 -20.39
C ASN A 68 -3.59 3.11 -19.46
N ASP A 69 -4.59 3.89 -19.87
CA ASP A 69 -5.19 4.96 -19.10
C ASP A 69 -6.68 4.96 -19.39
N ALA A 70 -7.47 4.47 -18.44
CA ALA A 70 -8.92 4.38 -18.55
C ALA A 70 -9.62 5.16 -17.43
N PRO A 71 -10.80 5.77 -17.67
CA PRO A 71 -11.58 6.39 -16.61
C PRO A 71 -11.92 5.39 -15.51
N LYS A 72 -12.62 4.32 -15.82
CA LYS A 72 -12.91 3.20 -14.92
C LYS A 72 -12.57 1.88 -15.57
N MET A 73 -12.22 0.92 -14.74
CA MET A 73 -11.91 -0.42 -15.21
C MET A 73 -12.63 -1.48 -14.39
N TYR A 74 -13.43 -2.29 -15.08
CA TYR A 74 -14.13 -3.44 -14.52
C TYR A 74 -13.75 -4.70 -15.29
N GLY A 75 -12.94 -5.57 -14.70
CA GLY A 75 -12.52 -6.83 -15.32
C GLY A 75 -11.02 -7.09 -15.26
N LEU A 76 -10.42 -7.43 -16.40
CA LEU A 76 -9.00 -7.77 -16.52
C LEU A 76 -8.24 -6.71 -17.30
N GLY A 77 -7.29 -6.05 -16.66
CA GLY A 77 -6.34 -5.15 -17.31
C GLY A 77 -4.93 -5.69 -17.31
N ILE A 78 -4.31 -5.64 -18.47
CA ILE A 78 -2.92 -6.04 -18.63
C ILE A 78 -2.16 -4.93 -19.37
N GLY A 79 -1.19 -4.32 -18.68
CA GLY A 79 -0.30 -3.31 -19.23
C GLY A 79 1.15 -3.76 -19.16
N GLY A 80 1.86 -3.70 -20.28
CA GLY A 80 3.26 -4.15 -20.32
C GLY A 80 4.20 -3.33 -19.43
N ILE A 81 4.00 -2.03 -19.35
CA ILE A 81 4.76 -1.14 -18.46
C ILE A 81 3.87 -0.60 -17.34
N ALA A 82 2.75 0.04 -17.67
CA ALA A 82 1.90 0.65 -16.67
C ALA A 82 0.41 0.49 -16.99
N MET A 83 -0.38 0.42 -15.93
CA MET A 83 -1.84 0.49 -15.96
C MET A 83 -2.29 1.64 -15.08
N ALA A 84 -2.98 2.61 -15.65
CA ALA A 84 -3.58 3.70 -14.94
C ALA A 84 -5.11 3.63 -15.00
N THR A 85 -5.76 3.91 -13.87
CA THR A 85 -7.21 4.07 -13.78
C THR A 85 -7.46 5.38 -13.05
N ARG A 86 -8.20 6.28 -13.71
CA ARG A 86 -8.43 7.63 -13.18
C ARG A 86 -9.45 7.67 -12.05
N ASN A 87 -10.43 6.78 -12.09
CA ASN A 87 -11.43 6.62 -11.03
C ASN A 87 -11.29 5.19 -10.44
N ASP A 88 -12.41 4.48 -10.26
CA ASP A 88 -12.41 3.18 -9.63
C ASP A 88 -11.85 2.06 -10.51
N MET A 89 -11.12 1.16 -9.87
CA MET A 89 -10.67 -0.09 -10.46
C MET A 89 -11.39 -1.25 -9.79
N CYS A 90 -11.99 -2.15 -10.58
CA CYS A 90 -12.64 -3.35 -10.06
C CYS A 90 -12.24 -4.58 -10.89
N GLY A 91 -11.57 -5.54 -10.28
CA GLY A 91 -11.17 -6.79 -10.92
C GLY A 91 -9.69 -7.15 -10.77
N LEU A 92 -9.05 -7.58 -11.85
CA LEU A 92 -7.64 -7.95 -11.88
C LEU A 92 -6.83 -6.97 -12.74
N GLN A 93 -5.80 -6.39 -12.16
CA GLN A 93 -4.88 -5.49 -12.87
C GLN A 93 -3.46 -6.06 -12.82
N ILE A 94 -2.85 -6.22 -13.99
CA ILE A 94 -1.48 -6.72 -14.14
C ILE A 94 -0.66 -5.66 -14.87
N GLY A 95 0.20 -4.96 -14.14
CA GLY A 95 1.12 -3.98 -14.68
C GLY A 95 2.57 -4.44 -14.62
N GLY A 96 3.37 -4.12 -15.62
CA GLY A 96 4.79 -4.47 -15.60
C GLY A 96 5.54 -3.71 -14.52
N LEU A 97 5.58 -2.39 -14.57
CA LEU A 97 6.30 -1.57 -13.61
C LEU A 97 5.39 -0.81 -12.65
N CYS A 98 4.18 -0.45 -13.06
CA CYS A 98 3.30 0.34 -12.21
C CYS A 98 1.83 0.05 -12.46
N ASN A 99 1.08 -0.09 -11.37
CA ASN A 99 -0.37 0.03 -11.34
C ASN A 99 -0.73 1.30 -10.60
N TRP A 100 -1.58 2.11 -11.20
CA TRP A 100 -1.99 3.40 -10.69
C TRP A 100 -3.50 3.47 -10.60
N ALA A 101 -4.04 3.92 -9.47
CA ALA A 101 -5.45 4.24 -9.33
C ALA A 101 -5.61 5.55 -8.56
N THR A 102 -6.44 6.47 -9.06
CA THR A 102 -6.66 7.75 -8.40
C THR A 102 -7.73 7.64 -7.31
N GLU A 103 -8.69 6.74 -7.48
CA GLU A 103 -9.74 6.46 -6.51
C GLU A 103 -9.64 5.03 -5.97
N ASP A 104 -10.76 4.39 -5.67
CA ASP A 104 -10.80 3.14 -4.96
C ASP A 104 -10.47 1.93 -5.85
N VAL A 105 -9.84 0.94 -5.24
CA VAL A 105 -9.47 -0.32 -5.88
C VAL A 105 -10.22 -1.48 -5.23
N TYR A 106 -10.93 -2.26 -6.03
CA TYR A 106 -11.65 -3.45 -5.61
C TYR A 106 -11.13 -4.67 -6.38
N GLY A 107 -10.22 -5.44 -5.81
CA GLY A 107 -9.75 -6.64 -6.46
C GLY A 107 -8.28 -6.98 -6.23
N LEU A 108 -7.62 -7.50 -7.28
CA LEU A 108 -6.23 -7.95 -7.21
C LEU A 108 -5.36 -7.13 -8.16
N ARG A 109 -4.27 -6.61 -7.65
CA ARG A 109 -3.24 -5.98 -8.47
C ARG A 109 -1.91 -6.72 -8.36
N LEU A 110 -1.32 -6.99 -9.50
CA LEU A 110 -0.01 -7.63 -9.62
C LEU A 110 0.93 -6.71 -10.39
N THR A 111 2.11 -6.46 -9.86
CA THR A 111 3.14 -5.69 -10.57
C THR A 111 4.53 -6.15 -10.17
N ILE A 112 5.49 -5.99 -11.08
CA ILE A 112 6.90 -6.18 -10.73
C ILE A 112 7.44 -4.94 -10.00
N GLY A 113 6.83 -3.79 -10.22
CA GLY A 113 7.20 -2.52 -9.57
C GLY A 113 6.20 -2.09 -8.50
N GLY A 114 5.55 -0.95 -8.66
CA GLY A 114 4.73 -0.34 -7.62
C GLY A 114 3.24 -0.36 -7.86
N ASN A 115 2.48 -0.57 -6.78
CA ASN A 115 1.05 -0.32 -6.71
C ASN A 115 0.80 1.02 -6.03
N ILE A 116 0.19 1.97 -6.75
CA ILE A 116 -0.06 3.32 -6.24
C ILE A 116 -1.57 3.56 -6.23
N THR A 117 -2.11 4.01 -5.09
CA THR A 117 -3.53 4.34 -4.93
C THR A 117 -3.68 5.60 -4.09
N PHE A 118 -4.52 6.52 -4.52
CA PHE A 118 -4.88 7.68 -3.71
C PHE A 118 -6.15 7.47 -2.90
N GLY A 119 -7.01 6.54 -3.30
CA GLY A 119 -8.17 6.08 -2.55
C GLY A 119 -7.89 4.87 -1.66
N THR A 120 -8.92 4.10 -1.37
CA THR A 120 -8.89 2.88 -0.56
C THR A 120 -8.70 1.65 -1.44
N THR A 121 -7.90 0.69 -0.98
CA THR A 121 -7.77 -0.61 -1.64
C THR A 121 -8.55 -1.68 -0.85
N TYR A 122 -9.48 -2.34 -1.51
CA TYR A 122 -10.23 -3.50 -1.02
C TYR A 122 -9.82 -4.73 -1.82
N GLY A 123 -8.95 -5.57 -1.27
CA GLY A 123 -8.51 -6.77 -1.97
C GLY A 123 -7.06 -7.14 -1.74
N SER A 124 -6.28 -7.28 -2.81
CA SER A 124 -4.89 -7.73 -2.69
C SER A 124 -3.96 -6.97 -3.63
N ASP A 125 -2.84 -6.52 -3.08
CA ASP A 125 -1.74 -5.94 -3.83
C ASP A 125 -0.49 -6.79 -3.67
N ILE A 126 0.17 -7.08 -4.79
CA ILE A 126 1.42 -7.83 -4.83
C ILE A 126 2.39 -7.11 -5.76
N GLY A 127 3.58 -6.77 -5.25
CA GLY A 127 4.56 -6.03 -6.02
C GLY A 127 5.90 -5.81 -5.34
N LEU A 128 6.63 -4.83 -5.82
CA LEU A 128 7.89 -4.41 -5.21
C LEU A 128 7.64 -3.43 -4.05
N PHE A 129 6.74 -2.48 -4.26
CA PHE A 129 6.30 -1.55 -3.22
C PHE A 129 4.85 -1.12 -3.43
N ALA A 130 4.19 -0.71 -2.36
CA ALA A 130 2.88 -0.07 -2.43
C ALA A 130 2.89 1.30 -1.75
N TYR A 131 2.23 2.26 -2.36
CA TYR A 131 1.94 3.55 -1.79
C TYR A 131 0.44 3.82 -1.85
N ARG A 132 -0.17 4.09 -0.70
CA ARG A 132 -1.60 4.42 -0.59
C ARG A 132 -1.79 5.66 0.26
N ASP A 133 -2.44 6.66 -0.28
CA ASP A 133 -2.90 7.82 0.50
C ASP A 133 -4.27 7.55 1.14
N GLY A 134 -4.70 6.32 1.18
CA GLY A 134 -5.93 5.83 1.78
C GLY A 134 -5.69 4.59 2.64
N ASP A 135 -6.74 3.82 2.78
CA ASP A 135 -6.78 2.62 3.60
C ASP A 135 -6.50 1.35 2.78
N MET A 136 -6.09 0.29 3.45
CA MET A 136 -5.96 -1.04 2.86
C MET A 136 -6.78 -2.06 3.65
N TRP A 137 -7.63 -2.78 2.93
CA TRP A 137 -8.45 -3.87 3.46
C TRP A 137 -8.17 -5.15 2.69
N GLY A 138 -7.45 -6.09 3.31
CA GLY A 138 -7.20 -7.39 2.71
C GLY A 138 -5.76 -7.89 2.82
N PHE A 139 -5.16 -8.26 1.70
CA PHE A 139 -3.82 -8.84 1.65
C PHE A 139 -2.85 -7.96 0.88
N ASP A 140 -1.73 -7.63 1.50
CA ASP A 140 -0.68 -6.80 0.94
C ASP A 140 0.66 -7.55 1.01
N ALA A 141 1.30 -7.77 -0.12
CA ALA A 141 2.61 -8.44 -0.17
C ALA A 141 3.57 -7.70 -1.10
N GLU A 142 4.50 -6.96 -0.49
CA GLU A 142 5.41 -6.09 -1.20
C GLU A 142 6.86 -6.41 -0.86
N PHE A 143 7.71 -6.62 -1.88
CA PHE A 143 9.10 -7.05 -1.65
C PHE A 143 9.95 -6.01 -0.91
N ILE A 144 9.75 -4.71 -1.15
CA ILE A 144 10.37 -3.65 -0.36
C ILE A 144 9.49 -3.31 0.84
N GLY A 145 8.22 -3.03 0.59
CA GLY A 145 7.29 -2.70 1.65
C GLY A 145 6.18 -1.77 1.18
N SER A 146 5.33 -1.39 2.13
CA SER A 146 4.13 -0.63 1.87
C SER A 146 3.97 0.55 2.82
N TYR A 147 3.29 1.56 2.32
CA TYR A 147 2.92 2.78 3.03
C TYR A 147 1.43 3.05 2.84
N GLN A 148 0.68 3.20 3.94
CA GLN A 148 -0.75 3.51 3.95
C GLN A 148 -1.17 4.24 5.22
N LYS A 149 -2.42 4.76 5.23
CA LYS A 149 -3.00 5.38 6.42
C LYS A 149 -3.41 4.33 7.44
N ARG A 150 -4.37 3.48 7.09
CA ARG A 150 -4.87 2.41 7.94
C ARG A 150 -4.81 1.09 7.21
N PHE A 151 -4.62 0.04 7.98
CA PHE A 151 -4.49 -1.30 7.44
C PHE A 151 -5.41 -2.29 8.19
N TRP A 152 -6.11 -3.14 7.44
CA TRP A 152 -6.90 -4.27 7.97
C TRP A 152 -6.62 -5.54 7.17
N GLY A 153 -6.03 -6.54 7.82
CA GLY A 153 -5.80 -7.84 7.19
C GLY A 153 -4.43 -8.44 7.43
N VAL A 154 -3.76 -8.90 6.35
CA VAL A 154 -2.41 -9.47 6.40
C VAL A 154 -1.48 -8.68 5.48
N GLN A 155 -0.43 -8.14 6.06
CA GLN A 155 0.57 -7.35 5.38
C GLN A 155 1.95 -8.01 5.48
N ILE A 156 2.61 -8.16 4.35
CA ILE A 156 3.97 -8.71 4.26
C ILE A 156 4.86 -7.74 3.51
N GLY A 157 5.71 -7.04 4.24
CA GLY A 157 6.74 -6.16 3.68
C GLY A 157 8.11 -6.82 3.68
N GLY A 158 8.76 -6.94 2.56
CA GLY A 158 10.11 -7.53 2.52
C GLY A 158 11.11 -6.79 3.40
N LEU A 159 11.07 -5.46 3.43
CA LEU A 159 11.90 -4.67 4.33
C LEU A 159 11.09 -3.98 5.43
N ALA A 160 10.03 -3.26 5.07
CA ALA A 160 9.27 -2.47 6.03
C ALA A 160 7.79 -2.36 5.70
N THR A 161 6.95 -2.25 6.75
CA THR A 161 5.56 -1.86 6.64
C THR A 161 5.33 -0.58 7.44
N VAL A 162 4.64 0.38 6.85
CA VAL A 162 4.39 1.68 7.46
C VAL A 162 2.92 2.01 7.39
N CYS A 163 2.27 2.08 8.54
CA CYS A 163 0.94 2.66 8.70
C CYS A 163 1.06 3.99 9.44
N THR A 164 0.38 5.02 8.96
CA THR A 164 0.48 6.34 9.58
C THR A 164 -0.57 6.59 10.66
N GLU A 165 -1.62 5.78 10.70
CA GLU A 165 -2.68 5.87 11.72
C GLU A 165 -2.82 4.56 12.49
N GLN A 166 -3.36 3.50 11.89
CA GLN A 166 -3.73 2.28 12.61
C GLN A 166 -3.45 1.03 11.76
N SER A 167 -3.05 -0.05 12.42
CA SER A 167 -2.88 -1.37 11.83
C SER A 167 -3.72 -2.40 12.58
N TYR A 168 -4.58 -3.14 11.86
CA TYR A 168 -5.41 -4.21 12.39
C TYR A 168 -5.10 -5.52 11.68
N GLY A 169 -4.60 -6.51 12.40
CA GLY A 169 -4.36 -7.85 11.86
C GLY A 169 -2.93 -8.32 12.03
N CYS A 170 -2.27 -8.68 10.93
CA CYS A 170 -0.93 -9.23 10.97
C CYS A 170 0.00 -8.42 10.06
N ALA A 171 1.04 -7.83 10.63
CA ALA A 171 2.09 -7.14 9.90
C ALA A 171 3.43 -7.88 10.05
N ILE A 172 3.99 -8.32 8.94
CA ILE A 172 5.26 -9.04 8.88
C ILE A 172 6.23 -8.24 8.02
N ALA A 173 7.40 -7.90 8.56
CA ALA A 173 8.48 -7.29 7.79
C ALA A 173 9.84 -7.81 8.25
N LEU A 174 10.83 -7.74 7.37
CA LEU A 174 12.18 -8.15 7.77
C LEU A 174 12.78 -7.14 8.73
N LEU A 175 12.73 -5.85 8.43
CA LEU A 175 13.45 -4.84 9.22
C LEU A 175 12.54 -4.10 10.19
N CYS A 176 11.40 -3.57 9.71
CA CYS A 176 10.61 -2.66 10.54
C CYS A 176 9.12 -2.73 10.25
N ASN A 177 8.33 -2.85 11.32
CA ASN A 177 6.91 -2.50 11.32
C ASN A 177 6.73 -1.21 12.10
N TRP A 178 6.03 -0.25 11.50
CA TRP A 178 5.72 1.02 12.12
C TRP A 178 4.23 1.35 11.99
N ALA A 179 3.56 1.45 13.13
CA ALA A 179 2.17 1.86 13.21
C ALA A 179 1.95 2.61 14.53
N PRO A 180 1.35 3.82 14.55
CA PRO A 180 1.02 4.49 15.81
C PRO A 180 0.12 3.65 16.70
N VAL A 181 -0.91 3.02 16.15
CA VAL A 181 -1.80 2.11 16.90
C VAL A 181 -1.79 0.75 16.20
N ALA A 182 -1.43 -0.31 16.93
CA ALA A 182 -1.34 -1.67 16.41
C ALA A 182 -2.29 -2.61 17.16
N TYR A 183 -3.20 -3.25 16.41
CA TYR A 183 -4.09 -4.31 16.90
C TYR A 183 -3.75 -5.62 16.19
N GLY A 184 -3.24 -6.59 16.96
CA GLY A 184 -2.98 -7.93 16.43
C GLY A 184 -1.55 -8.38 16.58
N PHE A 185 -0.88 -8.73 15.48
CA PHE A 185 0.43 -9.36 15.50
C PHE A 185 1.42 -8.66 14.58
N ASP A 186 2.53 -8.18 15.15
CA ASP A 186 3.65 -7.59 14.43
C ASP A 186 4.90 -8.46 14.54
N LEU A 187 5.49 -8.81 13.41
CA LEU A 187 6.74 -9.58 13.33
C LEU A 187 7.77 -8.81 12.50
N SER A 188 8.88 -8.40 13.14
CA SER A 188 10.02 -7.80 12.45
C SER A 188 11.26 -7.72 13.35
N ILE A 189 12.41 -7.29 12.81
CA ILE A 189 13.56 -6.97 13.66
C ILE A 189 13.23 -5.81 14.60
N PHE A 190 12.57 -4.76 14.09
CA PHE A 190 12.15 -3.57 14.85
C PHE A 190 10.65 -3.36 14.72
N ASN A 191 9.92 -3.53 15.82
CA ASN A 191 8.52 -3.15 15.90
C ASN A 191 8.40 -1.84 16.66
N TYR A 192 7.72 -0.86 16.07
CA TYR A 192 7.45 0.43 16.70
C TYR A 192 5.97 0.75 16.69
N THR A 193 5.44 1.01 17.87
CA THR A 193 4.06 1.50 18.03
C THR A 193 3.96 2.52 19.16
N THR A 194 2.96 3.38 19.11
CA THR A 194 2.61 4.23 20.24
C THR A 194 1.67 3.49 21.18
N GLU A 195 0.66 2.81 20.65
CA GLU A 195 -0.32 2.05 21.42
C GLU A 195 -0.43 0.62 20.89
N LEU A 196 -0.11 -0.36 21.75
CA LEU A 196 -0.10 -1.77 21.41
C LEU A 196 -1.30 -2.50 22.01
N HIS A 197 -2.09 -3.12 21.13
CA HIS A 197 -3.16 -4.06 21.47
C HIS A 197 -2.90 -5.40 20.79
N GLY A 198 -2.04 -6.24 21.37
CA GLY A 198 -1.70 -7.52 20.77
C GLY A 198 -0.29 -8.00 21.07
N CYS A 199 0.38 -8.53 20.06
CA CYS A 199 1.70 -9.13 20.22
C CYS A 199 2.71 -8.54 19.23
N GLN A 200 3.88 -8.16 19.75
CA GLN A 200 5.05 -7.83 18.94
C GLN A 200 6.14 -8.89 19.12
N LEU A 201 6.61 -9.46 18.03
CA LEU A 201 7.73 -10.40 18.01
C LEU A 201 8.88 -9.80 17.20
N GLY A 202 10.04 -9.58 17.83
CA GLY A 202 11.18 -8.98 17.16
C GLY A 202 12.44 -8.96 17.99
N LEU A 203 13.54 -8.45 17.48
CA LEU A 203 14.73 -8.22 18.30
C LEU A 203 14.52 -7.01 19.23
N VAL A 204 13.94 -5.95 18.70
CA VAL A 204 13.63 -4.74 19.47
C VAL A 204 12.16 -4.39 19.26
N ASN A 205 11.40 -4.40 20.32
CA ASN A 205 10.01 -4.04 20.33
C ASN A 205 9.83 -2.77 21.17
N TYR A 206 9.14 -1.78 20.61
CA TYR A 206 8.86 -0.53 21.30
C TYR A 206 7.36 -0.24 21.26
N ALA A 207 6.79 -0.02 22.43
CA ALA A 207 5.46 0.56 22.60
C ALA A 207 5.54 1.71 23.62
N ARG A 208 4.81 2.79 23.37
CA ARG A 208 4.67 3.83 24.37
C ARG A 208 3.68 3.38 25.44
N GLU A 209 2.56 2.86 25.02
CA GLU A 209 1.47 2.36 25.86
C GLU A 209 1.11 0.93 25.42
N CYS A 210 0.77 0.07 26.36
CA CYS A 210 0.31 -1.29 26.11
C CYS A 210 -0.91 -1.57 26.98
N PRO A 211 -2.11 -1.15 26.57
CA PRO A 211 -3.33 -1.40 27.33
C PRO A 211 -3.63 -2.89 27.52
N TRP A 212 -3.34 -3.72 26.52
CA TRP A 212 -3.30 -5.17 26.65
C TRP A 212 -2.42 -5.77 25.56
N GLY A 213 -1.61 -6.74 25.92
CA GLY A 213 -0.70 -7.40 24.99
C GLY A 213 0.65 -7.68 25.59
N PHE A 214 1.56 -8.14 24.74
CA PHE A 214 2.91 -8.44 25.13
C PHE A 214 3.91 -8.33 23.97
N GLN A 215 5.16 -8.18 24.34
CA GLN A 215 6.31 -8.11 23.44
C GLN A 215 7.25 -9.28 23.72
N ILE A 216 7.75 -9.93 22.69
CA ILE A 216 8.78 -10.99 22.78
C ILE A 216 9.98 -10.57 21.95
N GLY A 217 11.16 -10.48 22.56
CA GLY A 217 12.37 -10.07 21.87
C GLY A 217 13.57 -9.92 22.79
N LEU A 218 14.72 -9.55 22.23
CA LEU A 218 15.91 -9.29 23.04
C LEU A 218 15.73 -8.03 23.90
N VAL A 219 15.08 -7.01 23.34
CA VAL A 219 14.82 -5.75 24.03
C VAL A 219 13.35 -5.39 23.83
N ASN A 220 12.59 -5.40 24.91
CA ASN A 220 11.17 -5.06 24.87
C ASN A 220 10.95 -3.82 25.74
N ILE A 221 10.39 -2.77 25.13
CA ILE A 221 10.23 -1.45 25.75
C ILE A 221 8.76 -1.10 25.76
N ILE A 222 8.19 -0.92 26.96
CA ILE A 222 6.86 -0.37 27.18
C ILE A 222 7.00 0.81 28.14
N MET A 223 6.82 2.03 27.64
CA MET A 223 7.14 3.24 28.42
C MET A 223 6.18 3.49 29.56
N ASP A 224 4.94 3.01 29.46
CA ASP A 224 3.91 3.15 30.48
C ASP A 224 3.97 2.06 31.59
N ASN A 225 4.79 1.05 31.41
CA ASN A 225 4.97 0.00 32.41
C ASN A 225 5.87 0.43 33.58
N SER A 226 5.65 -0.21 34.74
CA SER A 226 6.55 -0.07 35.90
C SER A 226 7.98 -0.52 35.58
N TRP A 227 8.11 -1.60 34.80
CA TRP A 227 9.37 -2.09 34.25
C TRP A 227 9.42 -1.74 32.76
N LYS A 228 9.97 -0.57 32.45
CA LYS A 228 9.96 -0.03 31.07
C LYS A 228 10.72 -0.89 30.07
N VAL A 229 11.79 -1.53 30.49
CA VAL A 229 12.65 -2.33 29.60
C VAL A 229 12.85 -3.70 30.22
N LEU A 230 12.42 -4.73 29.52
CA LEU A 230 12.63 -6.11 29.92
C LEU A 230 13.21 -6.94 28.75
N PRO A 231 14.16 -7.83 29.02
CA PRO A 231 14.60 -8.81 28.05
C PRO A 231 13.59 -9.96 27.96
N ILE A 232 13.54 -10.61 26.79
CA ILE A 232 12.76 -11.82 26.47
C ILE A 232 11.26 -11.53 26.37
N VAL A 233 10.61 -11.05 27.41
CA VAL A 233 9.15 -10.77 27.42
C VAL A 233 8.87 -9.50 28.23
N ASN A 234 8.02 -8.64 27.69
CA ASN A 234 7.40 -7.52 28.39
C ASN A 234 5.91 -7.47 28.01
N GLY A 235 5.06 -7.00 28.87
CA GLY A 235 3.63 -6.94 28.61
C GLY A 235 2.85 -6.13 29.61
N TYR A 236 1.55 -6.13 29.47
CA TYR A 236 0.63 -5.54 30.43
C TYR A 236 0.65 -6.37 31.73
N PHE A 237 1.07 -5.72 32.84
CA PHE A 237 1.08 -6.29 34.19
C PHE A 237 0.43 -5.33 35.16
#